data_3e0d7733b1f6583f94c8930806b6f431
#
_entry.id   3e0d7733b1f6583f94c8930806b6f431
#
_cell.length_a   1.000
_cell.length_b   1.000
_cell.length_c   1.000
_cell.angle_alpha   90.00
_cell.angle_beta   90.00
_cell.angle_gamma   90.00
#
_symmetry.space_group_name_H-M   'P 1'
#
loop_
_entity.id
_entity.type
_entity.pdbx_description
1 polymer ?
#
loop_
_entity_poly.entity_id
_entity_poly.type
_entity_poly.pdbx_seq_one_letter_code
_entity_poly.pdbx_strand_id
1 'polypeptide(L)'
;MDEDDWRVLALEARRLVYRLIADASAARDSAAALDRALDLPPGTAKAALRRALTAQDDLRAWVREQRARHRPDDLSDYRSTEPGPVRRLEAVLPRQSVVVDQRFPLYVRVLATSPTGPSAALKPFDVPPEGATVTVSVSAPGLFSRDDLEQELVVPGTGDSEPARFGFRALEAGLHRVLVRAHHGGTFLGELTVEVAVVTSAADKSAPGGEAVVTADLPVMVCEPGEVTLEVAREADHYRFRLLGDDLARAERSALPSADPTEAVGLLVTELGLMARGEHRLDSPALVQERLKDLGSGLWGIIPAAVRTAFWNQLDRITSFTVASELETIPWELLYAGDETDEVGFLAGRMAVVRRASGQSRARLIVPSSTAFVRSRKVPEHAGREIVAVRAHLSGTRDLGVVEDLDDLRRLLLPEPPGVLHFACHHTFDERTGAAVELNGGDFRPDTLNRAALRRAWHNSPLVFFNGCRTGGEIRALTGTVGWAGKFLRAGAGAFVGSLWDVRSTSAADFADAFYRALADGTPLGEASLGARRAIMDEAGDPTWLAYTVYGNPSARLAGR
;
A
#
# COMPACT_ATOMS: atom_id res chain seq x y z
N MET A 1 11.00 -35.42 -5.45
CA MET A 1 10.20 -34.20 -5.75
C MET A 1 9.38 -34.45 -6.99
N ASP A 2 8.09 -34.38 -6.85
CA ASP A 2 7.13 -34.42 -7.95
C ASP A 2 6.98 -33.04 -8.62
N GLU A 3 6.00 -32.83 -9.48
CA GLU A 3 5.79 -31.55 -10.13
C GLU A 3 5.26 -30.50 -9.15
N ASP A 4 4.43 -30.89 -8.20
CA ASP A 4 3.83 -29.98 -7.23
C ASP A 4 4.90 -29.44 -6.29
N ASP A 5 5.85 -30.25 -5.84
CA ASP A 5 7.01 -29.78 -5.06
C ASP A 5 7.83 -28.72 -5.83
N TRP A 6 8.03 -28.91 -7.14
CA TRP A 6 8.75 -27.94 -7.98
C TRP A 6 7.92 -26.67 -8.20
N ARG A 7 6.58 -26.76 -8.26
CA ARG A 7 5.69 -25.58 -8.34
C ARG A 7 5.76 -24.74 -7.08
N VAL A 8 5.71 -25.38 -5.92
CA VAL A 8 5.84 -24.70 -4.62
C VAL A 8 7.15 -23.94 -4.54
N LEU A 9 8.27 -24.61 -4.80
CA LEU A 9 9.58 -23.95 -4.80
C LEU A 9 9.68 -22.83 -5.84
N ALA A 10 9.03 -22.99 -7.01
CA ALA A 10 9.04 -21.95 -8.05
C ALA A 10 8.22 -20.73 -7.64
N LEU A 11 7.07 -20.91 -6.99
CA LEU A 11 6.26 -19.82 -6.45
C LEU A 11 7.03 -19.05 -5.38
N GLU A 12 7.69 -19.75 -4.47
CA GLU A 12 8.49 -19.14 -3.41
C GLU A 12 9.73 -18.43 -3.98
N ALA A 13 10.48 -19.09 -4.87
CA ALA A 13 11.61 -18.48 -5.57
C ALA A 13 11.20 -17.25 -6.38
N ARG A 14 10.02 -17.31 -7.02
CA ARG A 14 9.47 -16.19 -7.78
C ARG A 14 9.21 -14.97 -6.90
N ARG A 15 8.77 -15.18 -5.66
CA ARG A 15 8.57 -14.10 -4.67
C ARG A 15 9.87 -13.47 -4.21
N LEU A 16 10.93 -14.29 -4.12
CA LEU A 16 12.20 -13.88 -3.57
C LEU A 16 13.25 -13.51 -4.63
N VAL A 17 12.97 -13.68 -5.92
CA VAL A 17 13.95 -13.61 -7.01
C VAL A 17 14.76 -12.32 -7.01
N TYR A 18 14.15 -11.18 -6.73
CA TYR A 18 14.83 -9.88 -6.67
C TYR A 18 15.65 -9.67 -5.38
N ARG A 19 15.48 -10.54 -4.40
CA ARG A 19 16.30 -10.58 -3.17
C ARG A 19 17.46 -11.57 -3.33
N LEU A 20 17.20 -12.69 -4.00
CA LEU A 20 18.17 -13.76 -4.19
C LEU A 20 19.22 -13.40 -5.24
N ILE A 21 18.84 -12.65 -6.25
CA ILE A 21 19.70 -12.29 -7.38
C ILE A 21 20.00 -10.79 -7.32
N ALA A 22 21.26 -10.43 -7.09
CA ALA A 22 21.70 -9.04 -6.96
C ALA A 22 21.63 -8.28 -8.31
N ASP A 23 21.92 -8.97 -9.43
CA ASP A 23 21.83 -8.37 -10.76
C ASP A 23 20.37 -8.22 -11.20
N ALA A 24 19.95 -6.98 -11.42
CA ALA A 24 18.57 -6.64 -11.75
C ALA A 24 18.11 -7.20 -13.12
N SER A 25 19.03 -7.44 -14.09
CA SER A 25 18.68 -8.05 -15.36
C SER A 25 18.49 -9.54 -15.20
N ALA A 26 19.42 -10.21 -14.52
CA ALA A 26 19.34 -11.64 -14.23
C ALA A 26 18.13 -11.98 -13.35
N ALA A 27 17.77 -11.10 -12.39
CA ALA A 27 16.57 -11.25 -11.58
C ALA A 27 15.29 -11.20 -12.42
N ARG A 28 15.19 -10.27 -13.37
CA ARG A 28 14.04 -10.16 -14.31
C ARG A 28 13.92 -11.39 -15.20
N ASP A 29 15.03 -11.82 -15.78
CA ASP A 29 15.04 -12.99 -16.68
C ASP A 29 14.62 -14.25 -15.94
N SER A 30 15.08 -14.40 -14.68
CA SER A 30 14.71 -15.50 -13.80
C SER A 30 13.25 -15.44 -13.40
N ALA A 31 12.72 -14.24 -13.07
CA ALA A 31 11.31 -14.03 -12.78
C ALA A 31 10.42 -14.43 -13.96
N ALA A 32 10.74 -13.93 -15.15
CA ALA A 32 10.01 -14.27 -16.37
C ALA A 32 10.08 -15.76 -16.72
N ALA A 33 11.23 -16.41 -16.45
CA ALA A 33 11.37 -17.85 -16.66
C ALA A 33 10.53 -18.67 -15.68
N LEU A 34 10.46 -18.24 -14.41
CA LEU A 34 9.60 -18.86 -13.40
C LEU A 34 8.13 -18.69 -13.73
N ASP A 35 7.68 -17.49 -14.13
CA ASP A 35 6.30 -17.23 -14.53
C ASP A 35 5.89 -18.13 -15.72
N ARG A 36 6.68 -18.16 -16.79
CA ARG A 36 6.40 -19.05 -17.93
C ARG A 36 6.32 -20.53 -17.56
N ALA A 37 7.12 -20.96 -16.59
CA ALA A 37 7.10 -22.35 -16.14
C ALA A 37 5.87 -22.64 -15.26
N LEU A 38 5.44 -21.66 -14.45
CA LEU A 38 4.25 -21.77 -13.60
C LEU A 38 2.94 -21.76 -14.41
N ASP A 39 2.91 -21.07 -15.55
CA ASP A 39 1.75 -20.99 -16.44
C ASP A 39 1.49 -22.28 -17.24
N LEU A 40 2.42 -23.22 -17.24
CA LEU A 40 2.24 -24.50 -17.94
C LEU A 40 1.16 -25.36 -17.25
N PRO A 41 0.36 -26.12 -18.02
CA PRO A 41 -0.65 -27.01 -17.46
C PRO A 41 -0.07 -28.01 -16.47
N PRO A 42 -0.81 -28.38 -15.40
CA PRO A 42 -0.42 -29.45 -14.49
C PRO A 42 -0.08 -30.75 -15.22
N GLY A 43 1.00 -31.40 -14.77
CA GLY A 43 1.51 -32.63 -15.39
C GLY A 43 2.55 -32.39 -16.49
N THR A 44 2.78 -31.15 -16.94
CA THR A 44 3.72 -30.84 -18.04
C THR A 44 4.85 -29.88 -17.62
N ALA A 45 4.75 -29.25 -16.45
CA ALA A 45 5.62 -28.15 -16.04
C ALA A 45 6.93 -28.57 -15.39
N LYS A 46 7.05 -29.79 -14.86
CA LYS A 46 8.19 -30.24 -14.02
C LYS A 46 9.57 -29.90 -14.58
N ALA A 47 9.79 -30.17 -15.86
CA ALA A 47 11.10 -29.91 -16.48
C ALA A 47 11.39 -28.41 -16.66
N ALA A 48 10.35 -27.62 -16.92
CA ALA A 48 10.43 -26.16 -17.06
C ALA A 48 10.69 -25.50 -15.71
N LEU A 49 9.93 -25.88 -14.68
CA LEU A 49 10.08 -25.41 -13.30
C LEU A 49 11.49 -25.68 -12.76
N ARG A 50 11.97 -26.91 -12.94
CA ARG A 50 13.34 -27.30 -12.55
C ARG A 50 14.39 -26.45 -13.28
N ARG A 51 14.23 -26.22 -14.58
CA ARG A 51 15.18 -25.39 -15.36
C ARG A 51 15.17 -23.96 -14.87
N ALA A 52 14.00 -23.36 -14.68
CA ALA A 52 13.88 -21.99 -14.21
C ALA A 52 14.54 -21.81 -12.83
N LEU A 53 14.27 -22.71 -11.88
CA LEU A 53 14.84 -22.71 -10.52
C LEU A 53 16.34 -22.97 -10.45
N THR A 54 16.95 -23.53 -11.50
CA THR A 54 18.36 -23.86 -11.52
C THR A 54 19.16 -23.04 -12.55
N ALA A 55 18.54 -22.06 -13.19
CA ALA A 55 19.16 -21.25 -14.24
C ALA A 55 20.26 -20.33 -13.70
N GLN A 56 20.07 -19.79 -12.50
CA GLN A 56 21.00 -18.89 -11.82
C GLN A 56 21.62 -19.56 -10.59
N ASP A 57 22.87 -19.23 -10.28
CA ASP A 57 23.62 -19.87 -9.17
C ASP A 57 23.00 -19.55 -7.81
N ASP A 58 22.52 -18.33 -7.63
CA ASP A 58 21.84 -17.88 -6.40
C ASP A 58 20.54 -18.64 -6.17
N LEU A 59 19.70 -18.79 -7.18
CA LEU A 59 18.48 -19.62 -7.12
C LEU A 59 18.82 -21.09 -6.87
N ARG A 60 19.88 -21.59 -7.50
CA ARG A 60 20.33 -22.96 -7.32
C ARG A 60 20.82 -23.24 -5.91
N ALA A 61 21.50 -22.27 -5.30
CA ALA A 61 21.95 -22.33 -3.90
C ALA A 61 20.76 -22.32 -2.96
N TRP A 62 19.82 -21.41 -3.17
CA TRP A 62 18.60 -21.30 -2.38
C TRP A 62 17.74 -22.58 -2.48
N VAL A 63 17.51 -23.12 -3.67
CA VAL A 63 16.78 -24.40 -3.84
C VAL A 63 17.45 -25.54 -3.08
N ARG A 64 18.80 -25.62 -3.08
CA ARG A 64 19.53 -26.64 -2.29
C ARG A 64 19.28 -26.47 -0.80
N GLU A 65 19.26 -25.24 -0.31
CA GLU A 65 18.99 -24.91 1.10
C GLU A 65 17.57 -25.27 1.49
N GLN A 66 16.56 -24.88 0.68
CA GLN A 66 15.16 -25.25 0.93
C GLN A 66 14.97 -26.77 0.96
N ARG A 67 15.59 -27.50 0.02
CA ARG A 67 15.55 -28.96 0.01
C ARG A 67 16.22 -29.62 1.22
N ALA A 68 17.19 -28.94 1.84
CA ALA A 68 17.81 -29.42 3.06
C ALA A 68 16.98 -29.15 4.32
N ARG A 69 16.19 -28.08 4.30
CA ARG A 69 15.29 -27.67 5.40
C ARG A 69 13.97 -28.44 5.44
N HIS A 70 13.44 -28.83 4.29
CA HIS A 70 12.12 -29.46 4.18
C HIS A 70 12.25 -30.96 3.93
N ARG A 71 11.67 -31.77 4.82
CA ARG A 71 11.36 -33.16 4.51
C ARG A 71 10.21 -33.21 3.51
N PRO A 72 10.12 -34.24 2.64
CA PRO A 72 9.07 -34.33 1.60
C PRO A 72 7.64 -34.23 2.11
N ASP A 73 7.41 -34.51 3.38
CA ASP A 73 6.06 -34.51 3.99
C ASP A 73 5.57 -33.09 4.37
N ASP A 74 6.47 -32.10 4.53
CA ASP A 74 6.09 -30.73 4.92
C ASP A 74 5.61 -29.87 3.73
N LEU A 75 5.79 -30.32 2.50
CA LEU A 75 5.38 -29.60 1.28
C LEU A 75 3.94 -29.90 0.83
N SER A 76 3.27 -30.85 1.49
CA SER A 76 1.91 -31.24 1.13
C SER A 76 0.83 -30.20 1.49
N ASP A 77 1.13 -29.29 2.42
CA ASP A 77 0.19 -28.27 2.91
C ASP A 77 -0.01 -27.08 1.94
N TYR A 78 0.81 -26.99 0.89
CA TYR A 78 0.71 -25.93 -0.14
C TYR A 78 -0.06 -26.35 -1.40
N ARG A 79 -0.85 -27.41 -1.35
CA ARG A 79 -1.69 -27.79 -2.49
C ARG A 79 -2.73 -26.69 -2.72
N SER A 80 -2.79 -26.22 -3.97
CA SER A 80 -3.77 -25.24 -4.45
C SER A 80 -5.19 -25.73 -4.19
N THR A 81 -5.78 -25.25 -3.10
CA THR A 81 -7.22 -25.32 -2.91
C THR A 81 -7.89 -24.36 -3.88
N GLU A 82 -8.98 -24.81 -4.51
CA GLU A 82 -9.91 -23.92 -5.20
C GLU A 82 -10.24 -22.75 -4.26
N PRO A 83 -10.39 -21.51 -4.77
CA PRO A 83 -10.68 -20.37 -3.93
C PRO A 83 -11.92 -20.69 -3.08
N GLY A 84 -11.72 -20.71 -1.77
CA GLY A 84 -12.78 -20.97 -0.80
C GLY A 84 -13.93 -19.99 -0.96
N PRO A 85 -15.11 -20.27 -0.37
CA PRO A 85 -16.27 -19.40 -0.47
C PRO A 85 -15.95 -17.99 -0.02
N VAL A 86 -16.46 -16.99 -0.75
CA VAL A 86 -16.30 -15.57 -0.40
C VAL A 86 -16.89 -15.34 0.99
N ARG A 87 -16.05 -14.96 1.94
CA ARG A 87 -16.48 -14.61 3.28
C ARG A 87 -16.66 -13.11 3.41
N ARG A 88 -17.48 -12.71 4.37
CA ARG A 88 -17.83 -11.30 4.58
C ARG A 88 -17.54 -10.89 6.02
N LEU A 89 -16.98 -9.70 6.18
CA LEU A 89 -16.85 -9.05 7.48
C LEU A 89 -18.16 -8.30 7.76
N GLU A 90 -18.81 -8.59 8.85
CA GLU A 90 -20.01 -7.89 9.32
C GLU A 90 -19.71 -7.18 10.64
N ALA A 91 -20.24 -5.96 10.79
CA ALA A 91 -20.19 -5.21 12.02
C ALA A 91 -21.59 -4.68 12.35
N VAL A 92 -22.08 -5.03 13.53
CA VAL A 92 -23.44 -4.73 13.96
C VAL A 92 -23.44 -3.85 15.20
N LEU A 93 -24.15 -2.73 15.12
CA LEU A 93 -24.50 -1.89 16.25
C LEU A 93 -25.92 -2.21 16.70
N PRO A 94 -26.18 -2.45 18.00
CA PRO A 94 -27.54 -2.70 18.49
C PRO A 94 -28.49 -1.53 18.31
N ARG A 95 -27.94 -0.32 18.10
CA ARG A 95 -28.70 0.91 17.88
C ARG A 95 -27.97 1.81 16.90
N GLN A 96 -28.70 2.45 16.00
CA GLN A 96 -28.14 3.39 15.01
C GLN A 96 -27.77 4.75 15.62
N SER A 97 -28.36 5.11 16.75
CA SER A 97 -28.03 6.32 17.50
C SER A 97 -27.85 6.04 19.00
N VAL A 98 -26.88 6.71 19.58
CA VAL A 98 -26.56 6.65 21.02
C VAL A 98 -26.59 8.04 21.63
N VAL A 99 -26.83 8.14 22.92
CA VAL A 99 -26.76 9.42 23.63
C VAL A 99 -25.37 9.64 24.17
N VAL A 100 -24.94 10.90 24.28
CA VAL A 100 -23.68 11.26 24.96
C VAL A 100 -23.62 10.56 26.32
N ASP A 101 -22.45 10.08 26.69
CA ASP A 101 -22.15 9.25 27.86
C ASP A 101 -22.73 7.81 27.87
N GLN A 102 -23.52 7.47 26.88
CA GLN A 102 -24.04 6.09 26.78
C GLN A 102 -22.93 5.12 26.35
N ARG A 103 -22.91 3.95 27.00
CA ARG A 103 -22.09 2.80 26.57
C ARG A 103 -22.89 1.98 25.57
N PHE A 104 -22.19 1.48 24.55
CA PHE A 104 -22.76 0.61 23.53
C PHE A 104 -21.71 -0.37 23.00
N PRO A 105 -22.12 -1.59 22.63
CA PRO A 105 -21.22 -2.56 21.99
C PRO A 105 -21.26 -2.44 20.47
N LEU A 106 -20.15 -2.76 19.82
CA LEU A 106 -20.05 -3.15 18.42
C LEU A 106 -19.73 -4.64 18.38
N TYR A 107 -20.50 -5.40 17.61
CA TYR A 107 -20.26 -6.81 17.37
C TYR A 107 -19.68 -6.99 15.97
N VAL A 108 -18.58 -7.72 15.86
CA VAL A 108 -17.90 -7.99 14.60
C VAL A 108 -17.76 -9.48 14.41
N ARG A 109 -18.09 -9.99 13.22
CA ARG A 109 -17.95 -11.41 12.87
C ARG A 109 -17.60 -11.61 11.40
N VAL A 110 -17.13 -12.79 11.07
CA VAL A 110 -16.86 -13.22 9.69
C VAL A 110 -17.95 -14.21 9.27
N LEU A 111 -18.66 -13.87 8.20
CA LEU A 111 -19.79 -14.63 7.67
C LEU A 111 -19.38 -15.47 6.47
N ALA A 112 -19.90 -16.69 6.40
CA ALA A 112 -19.98 -17.51 5.20
C ALA A 112 -21.35 -17.37 4.51
N THR A 113 -22.32 -16.80 5.22
CA THR A 113 -23.74 -16.65 4.79
C THR A 113 -24.05 -15.20 4.40
N SER A 114 -25.29 -14.95 4.00
CA SER A 114 -25.74 -13.58 3.69
C SER A 114 -25.79 -12.71 4.93
N PRO A 115 -25.27 -11.48 4.89
CA PRO A 115 -25.24 -10.58 6.03
C PRO A 115 -26.64 -10.09 6.41
N THR A 116 -26.82 -9.79 7.69
CA THR A 116 -28.04 -9.15 8.23
C THR A 116 -27.85 -7.67 8.52
N GLY A 117 -26.61 -7.17 8.39
CA GLY A 117 -26.24 -5.79 8.69
C GLY A 117 -25.11 -5.28 7.79
N PRO A 118 -24.45 -4.19 8.18
CA PRO A 118 -23.30 -3.66 7.46
C PRO A 118 -22.20 -4.69 7.32
N SER A 119 -21.79 -4.97 6.10
CA SER A 119 -20.79 -5.99 5.81
C SER A 119 -19.89 -5.63 4.65
N ALA A 120 -18.65 -6.13 4.65
CA ALA A 120 -17.71 -6.05 3.54
C ALA A 120 -17.23 -7.44 3.16
N ALA A 121 -17.03 -7.70 1.87
CA ALA A 121 -16.41 -8.93 1.42
C ALA A 121 -14.94 -8.96 1.85
N LEU A 122 -14.50 -10.11 2.37
CA LEU A 122 -13.09 -10.35 2.66
C LEU A 122 -12.38 -10.90 1.42
N LYS A 123 -11.08 -10.66 1.31
CA LYS A 123 -10.24 -11.41 0.39
C LYS A 123 -10.41 -12.90 0.70
N PRO A 124 -10.50 -13.79 -0.30
CA PRO A 124 -10.41 -15.21 -0.05
C PRO A 124 -9.10 -15.54 0.65
N PHE A 125 -9.18 -16.37 1.65
CA PHE A 125 -8.05 -16.92 2.39
C PHE A 125 -8.35 -18.38 2.69
N ASP A 126 -7.31 -19.16 2.87
CA ASP A 126 -7.47 -20.56 3.19
C ASP A 126 -8.01 -20.70 4.62
N VAL A 127 -9.08 -21.47 4.75
CA VAL A 127 -9.67 -21.80 6.06
C VAL A 127 -9.68 -23.31 6.17
N PRO A 128 -8.67 -23.88 6.81
CA PRO A 128 -8.58 -25.31 7.01
C PRO A 128 -9.76 -25.83 7.84
N PRO A 129 -10.05 -27.13 7.85
CA PRO A 129 -11.18 -27.71 8.59
C PRO A 129 -11.22 -27.34 10.08
N GLU A 130 -10.06 -27.15 10.70
CA GLU A 130 -9.90 -26.72 12.10
C GLU A 130 -10.18 -25.23 12.30
N GLY A 131 -10.28 -24.46 11.23
CA GLY A 131 -10.52 -23.02 11.24
C GLY A 131 -9.25 -22.20 11.01
N ALA A 132 -9.44 -20.90 10.74
CA ALA A 132 -8.36 -19.92 10.57
C ALA A 132 -8.55 -18.76 11.55
N THR A 133 -7.46 -18.24 12.09
CA THR A 133 -7.49 -17.07 12.97
C THR A 133 -7.49 -15.80 12.11
N VAL A 134 -8.49 -14.96 12.32
CA VAL A 134 -8.60 -13.63 11.72
C VAL A 134 -8.46 -12.58 12.81
N THR A 135 -7.49 -11.73 12.71
CA THR A 135 -7.31 -10.60 13.60
C THR A 135 -8.19 -9.45 13.14
N VAL A 136 -9.05 -8.98 14.03
CA VAL A 136 -9.92 -7.82 13.80
C VAL A 136 -9.44 -6.65 14.64
N SER A 137 -9.24 -5.50 14.00
CA SER A 137 -8.92 -4.24 14.67
C SER A 137 -9.99 -3.20 14.43
N VAL A 138 -10.24 -2.39 15.45
CA VAL A 138 -11.22 -1.31 15.39
C VAL A 138 -10.52 0.01 15.69
N SER A 139 -10.74 1.01 14.82
CA SER A 139 -10.35 2.40 15.03
C SER A 139 -11.62 3.25 15.10
N ALA A 140 -11.81 3.98 16.19
CA ALA A 140 -13.00 4.76 16.44
C ALA A 140 -12.65 6.14 17.02
N PRO A 141 -12.07 7.05 16.22
CA PRO A 141 -11.73 8.40 16.66
C PRO A 141 -12.98 9.12 17.21
N GLY A 142 -12.83 9.75 18.40
CA GLY A 142 -13.93 10.45 19.07
C GLY A 142 -14.85 9.57 19.93
N LEU A 143 -14.62 8.25 19.97
CA LEU A 143 -15.26 7.33 20.89
C LEU A 143 -14.23 6.79 21.88
N PHE A 144 -14.62 6.68 23.15
CA PHE A 144 -13.75 6.14 24.19
C PHE A 144 -14.00 4.63 24.35
N SER A 145 -12.94 3.84 24.39
CA SER A 145 -12.99 2.41 24.74
C SER A 145 -12.04 2.10 25.89
N ARG A 146 -12.44 1.18 26.76
CA ARG A 146 -11.56 0.52 27.75
C ARG A 146 -11.19 -0.90 27.34
N ASP A 147 -11.91 -1.44 26.36
CA ASP A 147 -11.67 -2.78 25.84
C ASP A 147 -10.46 -2.72 24.88
N ASP A 148 -9.82 -3.84 24.69
CA ASP A 148 -8.85 -3.98 23.62
C ASP A 148 -9.56 -3.81 22.27
N LEU A 149 -9.05 -2.90 21.44
CA LEU A 149 -9.58 -2.62 20.11
C LEU A 149 -9.05 -3.62 19.05
N GLU A 150 -8.42 -4.68 19.52
CA GLU A 150 -7.97 -5.81 18.74
C GLU A 150 -8.44 -7.10 19.34
N GLN A 151 -9.05 -7.97 18.55
CA GLN A 151 -9.48 -9.29 18.97
C GLN A 151 -9.25 -10.30 17.85
N GLU A 152 -8.97 -11.52 18.22
CA GLU A 152 -8.85 -12.65 17.29
C GLU A 152 -10.21 -13.36 17.18
N LEU A 153 -10.59 -13.64 15.93
CA LEU A 153 -11.75 -14.44 15.58
C LEU A 153 -11.29 -15.76 15.01
N VAL A 154 -11.78 -16.86 15.56
CA VAL A 154 -11.65 -18.16 14.89
C VAL A 154 -12.75 -18.28 13.85
N VAL A 155 -12.35 -18.29 12.60
CA VAL A 155 -13.24 -18.49 11.45
C VAL A 155 -13.29 -19.99 11.15
N PRO A 156 -14.44 -20.66 11.34
CA PRO A 156 -14.53 -22.09 11.09
C PRO A 156 -14.45 -22.41 9.58
N GLY A 157 -14.02 -23.62 9.25
CA GLY A 157 -13.99 -24.11 7.87
C GLY A 157 -15.35 -23.99 7.18
N THR A 158 -16.44 -24.21 7.92
CA THR A 158 -17.83 -24.06 7.48
C THR A 158 -18.63 -23.20 8.48
N GLY A 159 -19.52 -22.33 7.95
CA GLY A 159 -20.36 -21.47 8.77
C GLY A 159 -19.69 -20.14 9.16
N ASP A 160 -20.34 -19.41 10.05
CA ASP A 160 -19.96 -18.08 10.49
C ASP A 160 -19.09 -18.15 11.76
N SER A 161 -18.23 -17.13 11.98
CA SER A 161 -17.48 -17.05 13.24
C SER A 161 -18.36 -16.60 14.39
N GLU A 162 -17.94 -16.91 15.62
CA GLU A 162 -18.47 -16.23 16.81
C GLU A 162 -18.16 -14.73 16.73
N PRO A 163 -19.04 -13.86 17.27
CA PRO A 163 -18.83 -12.42 17.23
C PRO A 163 -17.82 -11.95 18.28
N ALA A 164 -16.84 -11.14 17.84
CA ALA A 164 -16.06 -10.32 18.77
C ALA A 164 -16.87 -9.11 19.22
N ARG A 165 -16.70 -8.71 20.48
CA ARG A 165 -17.40 -7.59 21.09
C ARG A 165 -16.45 -6.48 21.47
N PHE A 166 -16.70 -5.25 20.97
CA PHE A 166 -15.96 -4.05 21.30
C PHE A 166 -16.89 -3.06 22.01
N GLY A 167 -16.53 -2.62 23.20
CA GLY A 167 -17.34 -1.69 24.00
C GLY A 167 -16.89 -0.24 23.83
N PHE A 168 -17.82 0.63 23.51
CA PHE A 168 -17.57 2.07 23.35
C PHE A 168 -18.42 2.92 24.29
N ARG A 169 -17.93 4.14 24.55
CA ARG A 169 -18.65 5.22 25.22
C ARG A 169 -18.57 6.47 24.36
N ALA A 170 -19.70 7.05 24.03
CA ALA A 170 -19.77 8.29 23.30
C ALA A 170 -19.45 9.48 24.23
N LEU A 171 -18.46 10.30 23.89
CA LEU A 171 -18.08 11.47 24.70
C LEU A 171 -18.68 12.77 24.17
N GLU A 172 -18.82 12.89 22.85
CA GLU A 172 -19.29 14.10 22.17
C GLU A 172 -20.41 13.77 21.18
N ALA A 173 -21.36 14.70 21.03
CA ALA A 173 -22.40 14.60 20.01
C ALA A 173 -21.82 14.82 18.61
N GLY A 174 -22.31 14.06 17.64
CA GLY A 174 -21.88 14.15 16.25
C GLY A 174 -21.96 12.82 15.53
N LEU A 175 -21.49 12.80 14.29
CA LEU A 175 -21.37 11.59 13.50
C LEU A 175 -19.94 11.04 13.64
N HIS A 176 -19.80 9.88 14.27
CA HIS A 176 -18.51 9.22 14.48
C HIS A 176 -18.36 8.05 13.52
N ARG A 177 -17.16 7.89 12.96
CA ARG A 177 -16.82 6.76 12.10
C ARG A 177 -16.04 5.73 12.87
N VAL A 178 -16.48 4.49 12.80
CA VAL A 178 -15.80 3.31 13.34
C VAL A 178 -15.28 2.50 12.17
N LEU A 179 -13.99 2.35 12.09
CA LEU A 179 -13.31 1.59 11.04
C LEU A 179 -12.91 0.23 11.59
N VAL A 180 -13.41 -0.83 10.98
CA VAL A 180 -13.13 -2.22 11.33
C VAL A 180 -12.27 -2.84 10.24
N ARG A 181 -11.13 -3.41 10.58
CA ARG A 181 -10.20 -4.06 9.65
C ARG A 181 -10.00 -5.51 10.04
N ALA A 182 -9.88 -6.38 9.04
CA ALA A 182 -9.62 -7.79 9.21
C ALA A 182 -8.30 -8.18 8.53
N HIS A 183 -7.50 -9.01 9.21
CA HIS A 183 -6.25 -9.55 8.72
C HIS A 183 -6.19 -11.05 9.00
N HIS A 184 -5.55 -11.79 8.10
CA HIS A 184 -5.08 -13.15 8.35
C HIS A 184 -3.57 -13.13 8.23
N GLY A 185 -2.87 -13.40 9.33
CA GLY A 185 -1.45 -13.10 9.40
C GLY A 185 -1.17 -11.63 9.06
N GLY A 186 -0.17 -11.35 8.23
CA GLY A 186 0.12 -10.01 7.71
C GLY A 186 -0.78 -9.56 6.57
N THR A 187 -1.57 -10.46 6.02
CA THR A 187 -2.39 -10.16 4.86
C THR A 187 -3.67 -9.45 5.25
N PHE A 188 -3.85 -8.26 4.71
CA PHE A 188 -5.07 -7.50 4.88
C PHE A 188 -6.21 -8.11 4.06
N LEU A 189 -7.27 -8.56 4.73
CA LEU A 189 -8.43 -9.22 4.11
C LEU A 189 -9.51 -8.24 3.71
N GLY A 190 -9.82 -7.28 4.59
CA GLY A 190 -10.97 -6.43 4.39
C GLY A 190 -11.10 -5.32 5.42
N GLU A 191 -11.84 -4.26 5.06
CA GLU A 191 -12.26 -3.24 6.00
C GLU A 191 -13.74 -2.88 5.81
N LEU A 192 -14.34 -2.40 6.88
CA LEU A 192 -15.72 -1.95 6.94
C LEU A 192 -15.78 -0.67 7.77
N THR A 193 -16.46 0.35 7.26
CA THR A 193 -16.74 1.57 8.01
C THR A 193 -18.19 1.55 8.49
N VAL A 194 -18.39 1.80 9.77
CA VAL A 194 -19.70 1.94 10.41
C VAL A 194 -19.83 3.35 10.95
N GLU A 195 -20.95 4.02 10.69
CA GLU A 195 -21.24 5.35 11.23
C GLU A 195 -22.16 5.25 12.45
N VAL A 196 -21.79 6.00 13.49
CA VAL A 196 -22.53 6.08 14.77
C VAL A 196 -22.97 7.51 14.98
N ALA A 197 -24.27 7.74 14.99
CA ALA A 197 -24.83 9.05 15.36
C ALA A 197 -24.89 9.18 16.88
N VAL A 198 -24.20 10.15 17.45
CA VAL A 198 -24.24 10.49 18.87
C VAL A 198 -25.08 11.76 19.05
N VAL A 199 -26.16 11.66 19.82
CA VAL A 199 -27.10 12.76 20.09
C VAL A 199 -27.02 13.22 21.54
N THR A 200 -27.35 14.47 21.80
CA THR A 200 -27.32 15.05 23.16
C THR A 200 -28.47 14.57 24.04
N SER A 201 -29.60 14.20 23.45
CA SER A 201 -30.83 13.82 24.16
C SER A 201 -31.50 12.62 23.52
N ALA A 202 -32.20 11.83 24.33
CA ALA A 202 -32.99 10.71 23.85
C ALA A 202 -34.20 11.17 22.98
N ALA A 203 -34.63 12.42 23.11
CA ALA A 203 -35.66 13.02 22.27
C ALA A 203 -35.20 13.25 20.82
N ASP A 204 -33.89 13.42 20.61
CA ASP A 204 -33.28 13.67 19.29
C ASP A 204 -33.06 12.37 18.47
N LYS A 205 -33.46 11.21 19.01
CA LYS A 205 -33.31 9.90 18.35
C LYS A 205 -34.12 9.71 17.06
N SER A 206 -34.94 10.72 16.67
CA SER A 206 -35.74 10.70 15.46
C SER A 206 -34.98 11.16 14.20
N ALA A 207 -33.73 11.55 14.30
CA ALA A 207 -32.92 11.83 13.13
C ALA A 207 -32.70 10.52 12.34
N PRO A 208 -32.90 10.53 11.00
CA PRO A 208 -32.64 9.35 10.20
C PRO A 208 -31.18 8.97 10.37
N GLY A 209 -30.94 7.82 11.00
CA GLY A 209 -29.62 7.22 11.08
C GLY A 209 -29.10 7.01 9.67
N GLY A 210 -27.93 7.54 9.38
CA GLY A 210 -27.29 7.29 8.10
C GLY A 210 -27.16 5.78 7.90
N GLU A 211 -27.52 5.30 6.72
CA GLU A 211 -27.28 3.92 6.32
C GLU A 211 -25.79 3.63 6.45
N ALA A 212 -25.48 2.52 7.13
CA ALA A 212 -24.12 2.06 7.20
C ALA A 212 -23.57 1.85 5.79
N VAL A 213 -22.53 2.58 5.45
CA VAL A 213 -21.94 2.53 4.11
C VAL A 213 -21.21 1.21 3.95
N VAL A 214 -21.81 0.30 3.23
CA VAL A 214 -21.17 -0.94 2.77
C VAL A 214 -20.20 -0.59 1.65
N THR A 215 -18.94 -0.84 1.85
CA THR A 215 -17.96 -0.74 0.78
C THR A 215 -17.78 -2.05 0.06
N ALA A 216 -18.25 -2.03 -1.14
CA ALA A 216 -17.94 -2.70 -2.40
C ALA A 216 -17.40 -4.13 -2.44
N ASP A 217 -17.93 -4.84 -3.44
CA ASP A 217 -17.50 -6.12 -3.97
C ASP A 217 -16.00 -6.19 -4.23
N LEU A 218 -15.37 -7.23 -3.69
CA LEU A 218 -13.95 -7.51 -3.90
C LEU A 218 -13.79 -8.71 -4.84
N PRO A 219 -12.93 -8.61 -5.85
CA PRO A 219 -12.56 -9.77 -6.64
C PRO A 219 -11.83 -10.81 -5.77
N VAL A 220 -11.96 -12.07 -6.15
CA VAL A 220 -11.28 -13.22 -5.53
C VAL A 220 -9.78 -12.96 -5.48
N MET A 221 -9.18 -13.03 -4.28
CA MET A 221 -7.75 -12.79 -4.09
C MET A 221 -7.13 -13.81 -3.14
N VAL A 222 -6.00 -14.38 -3.55
CA VAL A 222 -5.20 -15.30 -2.75
C VAL A 222 -4.34 -14.50 -1.75
N CYS A 223 -4.20 -14.94 -0.51
CA CYS A 223 -3.25 -14.38 0.44
C CYS A 223 -1.81 -14.60 -0.05
N GLU A 224 -0.97 -13.59 0.07
CA GLU A 224 0.44 -13.67 -0.31
C GLU A 224 1.28 -13.88 0.97
N PRO A 225 1.88 -15.06 1.19
CA PRO A 225 2.76 -15.26 2.33
C PRO A 225 3.93 -14.28 2.34
N GLY A 226 4.37 -13.89 3.54
CA GLY A 226 5.47 -12.94 3.70
C GLY A 226 5.08 -11.47 3.50
N GLU A 227 3.80 -11.14 3.30
CA GLU A 227 3.32 -9.77 3.44
C GLU A 227 3.32 -9.40 4.93
N VAL A 228 3.97 -8.30 5.29
CA VAL A 228 3.93 -7.73 6.63
C VAL A 228 3.29 -6.36 6.56
N THR A 229 2.36 -6.09 7.47
CA THR A 229 1.69 -4.79 7.57
C THR A 229 2.02 -4.11 8.90
N LEU A 230 2.58 -2.90 8.82
CA LEU A 230 2.66 -1.97 9.93
C LEU A 230 1.42 -1.07 9.91
N GLU A 231 0.55 -1.23 10.89
CA GLU A 231 -0.56 -0.30 11.13
C GLU A 231 -0.15 0.73 12.18
N VAL A 232 -0.46 2.00 11.91
CA VAL A 232 -0.29 3.11 12.85
C VAL A 232 -1.61 3.85 12.95
N ALA A 233 -2.28 3.72 14.09
CA ALA A 233 -3.57 4.32 14.36
C ALA A 233 -3.48 5.30 15.53
N ARG A 234 -4.21 6.41 15.46
CA ARG A 234 -4.31 7.38 16.53
C ARG A 234 -5.31 6.93 17.60
N GLU A 235 -4.90 6.92 18.86
CA GLU A 235 -5.73 6.64 20.04
C GLU A 235 -5.58 7.79 21.04
N ALA A 236 -6.61 8.62 21.17
CA ALA A 236 -6.64 9.75 22.10
C ALA A 236 -5.35 10.59 22.15
N ASP A 237 -4.45 10.31 23.09
CA ASP A 237 -3.19 11.03 23.35
C ASP A 237 -1.94 10.25 22.92
N HIS A 238 -2.09 9.10 22.28
CA HIS A 238 -0.98 8.27 21.81
C HIS A 238 -1.28 7.61 20.48
N TYR A 239 -0.30 6.90 19.92
CA TYR A 239 -0.43 6.11 18.70
C TYR A 239 -0.23 4.64 19.03
N ARG A 240 -1.08 3.80 18.45
CA ARG A 240 -0.89 2.37 18.48
C ARG A 240 -0.16 1.95 17.22
N PHE A 241 0.96 1.28 17.43
CA PHE A 241 1.72 0.59 16.40
C PHE A 241 1.40 -0.89 16.44
N ARG A 242 1.14 -1.47 15.29
CA ARG A 242 0.81 -2.86 15.16
C ARG A 242 1.51 -3.46 13.96
N LEU A 243 2.25 -4.54 14.21
CA LEU A 243 2.87 -5.33 13.16
C LEU A 243 2.10 -6.63 12.99
N LEU A 244 1.67 -6.90 11.78
CA LEU A 244 0.96 -8.10 11.36
C LEU A 244 1.82 -8.85 10.34
N GLY A 245 2.01 -10.14 10.53
CA GLY A 245 2.71 -11.06 9.65
C GLY A 245 2.05 -12.42 9.70
N ASP A 246 2.53 -13.41 8.91
CA ASP A 246 1.91 -14.72 8.76
C ASP A 246 1.64 -15.42 10.10
N ASP A 247 2.62 -15.37 11.03
CA ASP A 247 2.54 -15.96 12.38
C ASP A 247 2.67 -14.88 13.46
N LEU A 248 2.32 -13.63 13.16
CA LEU A 248 2.63 -12.51 14.05
C LEU A 248 1.52 -11.49 14.10
N ALA A 249 1.02 -11.25 15.31
CA ALA A 249 0.32 -10.02 15.65
C ALA A 249 1.00 -9.41 16.88
N ARG A 250 1.65 -8.24 16.72
CA ARG A 250 2.26 -7.51 17.84
C ARG A 250 1.77 -6.08 17.83
N ALA A 251 1.15 -5.67 18.92
CA ALA A 251 0.64 -4.32 19.11
C ALA A 251 1.30 -3.67 20.34
N GLU A 252 1.68 -2.41 20.20
CA GLU A 252 2.23 -1.59 21.28
C GLU A 252 1.76 -0.16 21.15
N ARG A 253 1.62 0.53 22.26
CA ARG A 253 1.27 1.95 22.34
C ARG A 253 2.52 2.77 22.56
N SER A 254 2.62 3.89 21.85
CA SER A 254 3.71 4.84 22.02
C SER A 254 3.18 6.27 21.95
N ALA A 255 3.65 7.12 22.86
CA ALA A 255 3.49 8.55 22.68
C ALA A 255 4.51 9.00 21.64
N LEU A 256 4.06 9.67 20.58
CA LEU A 256 4.98 10.37 19.70
C LEU A 256 5.53 11.62 20.42
N PRO A 257 6.75 12.07 20.06
CA PRO A 257 7.36 13.27 20.66
C PRO A 257 6.48 14.52 20.53
N SER A 258 5.57 14.55 19.58
CA SER A 258 4.58 15.60 19.39
C SER A 258 3.21 14.97 19.10
N ALA A 259 2.15 15.53 19.69
CA ALA A 259 0.77 15.16 19.39
C ALA A 259 0.41 15.42 17.91
N ASP A 260 1.10 16.39 17.27
CA ASP A 260 1.04 16.64 15.82
C ASP A 260 2.46 16.64 15.24
N PRO A 261 2.85 15.58 14.53
CA PRO A 261 4.18 15.48 13.93
C PRO A 261 4.36 16.35 12.67
N THR A 262 3.33 17.07 12.22
CA THR A 262 3.32 17.77 10.92
C THR A 262 4.48 18.76 10.78
N GLU A 263 4.79 19.53 11.83
CA GLU A 263 5.89 20.49 11.79
C GLU A 263 7.25 19.80 11.67
N ALA A 264 7.51 18.81 12.53
CA ALA A 264 8.77 18.05 12.51
C ALA A 264 8.97 17.31 11.17
N VAL A 265 7.92 16.73 10.64
CA VAL A 265 7.92 16.08 9.31
C VAL A 265 8.15 17.11 8.21
N GLY A 266 7.57 18.30 8.33
CA GLY A 266 7.77 19.40 7.39
C GLY A 266 9.23 19.82 7.30
N LEU A 267 9.93 19.97 8.43
CA LEU A 267 11.36 20.28 8.49
C LEU A 267 12.19 19.17 7.84
N LEU A 268 11.88 17.91 8.16
CA LEU A 268 12.53 16.74 7.57
C LEU A 268 12.41 16.72 6.04
N VAL A 269 11.20 16.90 5.51
CA VAL A 269 10.96 16.91 4.07
C VAL A 269 11.65 18.08 3.36
N THR A 270 11.71 19.23 4.01
CA THR A 270 12.47 20.39 3.50
C THR A 270 13.97 20.07 3.40
N GLU A 271 14.54 19.47 4.42
CA GLU A 271 15.95 19.05 4.42
C GLU A 271 16.22 18.04 3.27
N LEU A 272 15.35 17.03 3.11
CA LEU A 272 15.46 16.05 2.04
C LEU A 272 15.34 16.69 0.64
N GLY A 273 14.44 17.64 0.46
CA GLY A 273 14.32 18.41 -0.78
C GLY A 273 15.58 19.22 -1.09
N LEU A 274 16.19 19.87 -0.09
CA LEU A 274 17.48 20.57 -0.25
C LEU A 274 18.59 19.61 -0.65
N MET A 275 18.65 18.41 -0.05
CA MET A 275 19.62 17.38 -0.43
C MET A 275 19.42 16.94 -1.90
N ALA A 276 18.19 16.68 -2.31
CA ALA A 276 17.88 16.27 -3.68
C ALA A 276 18.28 17.33 -4.73
N ARG A 277 18.17 18.62 -4.38
CA ARG A 277 18.60 19.72 -5.27
C ARG A 277 20.09 20.01 -5.20
N GLY A 278 20.83 19.42 -4.23
CA GLY A 278 22.23 19.76 -3.98
C GLY A 278 22.41 21.14 -3.32
N GLU A 279 21.38 21.66 -2.67
CA GLU A 279 21.35 22.98 -1.98
C GLU A 279 21.59 22.88 -0.47
N HIS A 280 21.93 21.68 0.01
CA HIS A 280 22.24 21.43 1.42
C HIS A 280 23.66 21.92 1.82
N ARG A 281 23.91 22.02 3.13
CA ARG A 281 25.19 22.52 3.67
C ARG A 281 26.25 21.42 3.91
N LEU A 282 25.98 20.18 3.52
CA LEU A 282 26.91 19.08 3.70
C LEU A 282 27.92 19.04 2.54
N ASP A 283 29.22 18.96 2.88
CA ASP A 283 30.32 19.18 1.92
C ASP A 283 30.66 17.93 1.09
N SER A 284 30.05 16.77 1.37
CA SER A 284 30.32 15.54 0.62
C SER A 284 29.11 14.60 0.53
N PRO A 285 29.01 13.80 -0.54
CA PRO A 285 27.99 12.75 -0.68
C PRO A 285 27.94 11.77 0.50
N ALA A 286 29.10 11.43 1.08
CA ALA A 286 29.20 10.54 2.22
C ALA A 286 28.47 11.11 3.45
N LEU A 287 28.66 12.41 3.74
CA LEU A 287 27.94 13.09 4.84
C LEU A 287 26.44 13.16 4.59
N VAL A 288 26.01 13.31 3.33
CA VAL A 288 24.58 13.25 2.99
C VAL A 288 24.03 11.86 3.28
N GLN A 289 24.74 10.80 2.90
CA GLN A 289 24.31 9.42 3.19
C GLN A 289 24.25 9.14 4.70
N GLU A 290 25.26 9.57 5.48
CA GLU A 290 25.22 9.44 6.94
C GLU A 290 24.01 10.18 7.52
N ARG A 291 23.77 11.40 7.05
CA ARG A 291 22.60 12.17 7.51
C ARG A 291 21.28 11.51 7.16
N LEU A 292 21.16 10.91 5.98
CA LEU A 292 19.98 10.14 5.60
C LEU A 292 19.77 8.93 6.52
N LYS A 293 20.84 8.22 6.88
CA LYS A 293 20.80 7.11 7.83
C LYS A 293 20.35 7.57 9.21
N ASP A 294 20.89 8.71 9.71
CA ASP A 294 20.48 9.28 10.99
C ASP A 294 18.98 9.60 11.02
N LEU A 295 18.49 10.26 9.97
CA LEU A 295 17.08 10.61 9.83
C LEU A 295 16.20 9.35 9.77
N GLY A 296 16.61 8.37 9.00
CA GLY A 296 15.91 7.09 8.88
C GLY A 296 15.93 6.25 10.15
N SER A 297 17.07 6.23 10.87
CA SER A 297 17.20 5.58 12.18
C SER A 297 16.35 6.28 13.24
N GLY A 298 16.31 7.61 13.22
CA GLY A 298 15.40 8.36 14.08
C GLY A 298 13.94 8.01 13.85
N LEU A 299 13.54 7.85 12.57
CA LEU A 299 12.20 7.41 12.21
C LEU A 299 11.94 5.96 12.62
N TRP A 300 12.92 5.06 12.46
CA TRP A 300 12.84 3.70 12.96
C TRP A 300 12.68 3.66 14.48
N GLY A 301 13.35 4.57 15.18
CA GLY A 301 13.30 4.71 16.64
C GLY A 301 11.94 5.07 17.21
N ILE A 302 11.05 5.71 16.44
CA ILE A 302 9.67 5.99 16.92
C ILE A 302 8.79 4.74 16.98
N ILE A 303 9.15 3.68 16.25
CA ILE A 303 8.46 2.40 16.30
C ILE A 303 8.82 1.71 17.63
N PRO A 304 7.84 1.28 18.45
CA PRO A 304 8.10 0.65 19.74
C PRO A 304 9.06 -0.55 19.65
N ALA A 305 9.93 -0.70 20.64
CA ALA A 305 10.97 -1.73 20.64
C ALA A 305 10.41 -3.16 20.42
N ALA A 306 9.27 -3.49 21.05
CA ALA A 306 8.67 -4.81 20.89
C ALA A 306 8.15 -5.06 19.45
N VAL A 307 7.69 -4.01 18.76
CA VAL A 307 7.28 -4.07 17.35
C VAL A 307 8.50 -4.25 16.46
N ARG A 308 9.60 -3.53 16.74
CA ARG A 308 10.88 -3.69 16.03
C ARG A 308 11.46 -5.09 16.20
N THR A 309 11.46 -5.63 17.42
CA THR A 309 11.89 -7.00 17.69
C THR A 309 11.05 -8.02 16.92
N ALA A 310 9.74 -7.80 16.86
CA ALA A 310 8.85 -8.67 16.11
C ALA A 310 9.14 -8.62 14.59
N PHE A 311 9.45 -7.43 14.06
CA PHE A 311 9.92 -7.27 12.67
C PHE A 311 11.23 -8.06 12.41
N TRP A 312 12.23 -7.93 13.31
CA TRP A 312 13.50 -8.65 13.20
C TRP A 312 13.32 -10.17 13.13
N ASN A 313 12.42 -10.70 13.97
CA ASN A 313 12.14 -12.15 14.00
C ASN A 313 11.51 -12.69 12.70
N GLN A 314 10.96 -11.82 11.86
CA GLN A 314 10.30 -12.18 10.59
C GLN A 314 11.10 -11.75 9.35
N LEU A 315 12.21 -11.02 9.53
CA LEU A 315 12.91 -10.31 8.45
C LEU A 315 13.19 -11.19 7.22
N ASP A 316 13.64 -12.42 7.42
CA ASP A 316 13.98 -13.34 6.34
C ASP A 316 12.77 -13.83 5.54
N ARG A 317 11.56 -13.72 6.12
CA ARG A 317 10.31 -14.14 5.50
C ARG A 317 9.57 -13.00 4.83
N ILE A 318 9.95 -11.74 5.12
CA ILE A 318 9.25 -10.57 4.60
C ILE A 318 9.50 -10.42 3.10
N THR A 319 8.46 -10.50 2.31
CA THR A 319 8.48 -10.25 0.86
C THR A 319 8.02 -8.84 0.51
N SER A 320 7.06 -8.31 1.27
CA SER A 320 6.58 -6.93 1.13
C SER A 320 6.22 -6.32 2.49
N PHE A 321 6.45 -5.02 2.63
CA PHE A 321 6.18 -4.25 3.82
C PHE A 321 5.13 -3.19 3.51
N THR A 322 3.91 -3.43 3.98
CA THR A 322 2.79 -2.51 3.79
C THR A 322 2.67 -1.58 4.99
N VAL A 323 2.56 -0.28 4.77
CA VAL A 323 2.30 0.69 5.83
C VAL A 323 0.88 1.22 5.72
N ALA A 324 0.05 0.94 6.71
CA ALA A 324 -1.30 1.44 6.87
C ALA A 324 -1.33 2.45 8.02
N SER A 325 -1.11 3.71 7.72
CA SER A 325 -0.92 4.75 8.74
C SER A 325 -1.94 5.88 8.60
N GLU A 326 -2.52 6.29 9.73
CA GLU A 326 -3.28 7.55 9.82
C GLU A 326 -2.35 8.77 9.80
N LEU A 327 -1.05 8.56 10.04
CA LEU A 327 0.01 9.55 9.87
C LEU A 327 0.56 9.49 8.43
N GLU A 328 -0.28 9.84 7.45
CA GLU A 328 0.07 9.77 6.03
C GLU A 328 1.25 10.68 5.67
N THR A 329 1.50 11.72 6.47
CA THR A 329 2.58 12.68 6.24
C THR A 329 3.97 12.14 6.58
N ILE A 330 4.10 11.14 7.44
CA ILE A 330 5.40 10.56 7.78
C ILE A 330 5.99 9.84 6.55
N PRO A 331 7.26 10.13 6.19
CA PRO A 331 7.95 9.48 5.07
C PRO A 331 8.44 8.07 5.46
N TRP A 332 7.51 7.12 5.56
CA TRP A 332 7.80 5.74 5.96
C TRP A 332 8.82 5.03 5.05
N GLU A 333 9.02 5.52 3.85
CA GLU A 333 10.02 5.04 2.89
C GLU A 333 11.46 5.31 3.36
N LEU A 334 11.62 6.27 4.29
CA LEU A 334 12.92 6.62 4.89
C LEU A 334 13.32 5.67 6.03
N LEU A 335 12.46 4.74 6.47
CA LEU A 335 12.79 3.81 7.54
C LEU A 335 14.13 3.11 7.31
N TYR A 336 15.07 3.38 8.20
CA TYR A 336 16.39 2.74 8.24
C TYR A 336 16.46 1.80 9.44
N ALA A 337 16.31 0.50 9.15
CA ALA A 337 16.26 -0.50 10.19
C ALA A 337 17.67 -0.94 10.58
N GLY A 338 17.99 -0.79 11.86
CA GLY A 338 19.22 -1.22 12.48
C GLY A 338 19.01 -1.38 13.97
N ASP A 339 19.82 -2.20 14.62
CA ASP A 339 19.99 -2.28 16.06
C ASP A 339 21.48 -2.20 16.41
N GLU A 340 21.84 -2.50 17.65
CA GLU A 340 23.24 -2.42 18.13
C GLU A 340 24.18 -3.46 17.46
N THR A 341 23.63 -4.50 16.84
CA THR A 341 24.37 -5.66 16.33
C THR A 341 24.25 -5.84 14.83
N ASP A 342 23.08 -5.49 14.28
CA ASP A 342 22.73 -5.77 12.88
C ASP A 342 22.11 -4.55 12.20
N GLU A 343 22.46 -4.34 10.93
CA GLU A 343 21.98 -3.25 10.11
C GLU A 343 21.35 -3.81 8.82
N VAL A 344 20.03 -3.62 8.66
CA VAL A 344 19.32 -3.97 7.41
C VAL A 344 19.47 -2.86 6.39
N GLY A 345 19.56 -1.63 6.87
CA GLY A 345 19.55 -0.44 6.03
C GLY A 345 18.15 0.08 5.72
N PHE A 346 18.03 0.89 4.68
CA PHE A 346 16.74 1.42 4.24
C PHE A 346 15.81 0.30 3.76
N LEU A 347 14.65 0.16 4.40
CA LEU A 347 13.68 -0.88 4.04
C LEU A 347 13.23 -0.75 2.58
N ALA A 348 13.02 0.48 2.10
CA ALA A 348 12.59 0.76 0.72
C ALA A 348 13.64 0.38 -0.35
N GLY A 349 14.90 0.19 0.01
CA GLY A 349 15.94 -0.34 -0.87
C GLY A 349 16.06 -1.87 -0.82
N ARG A 350 15.49 -2.51 0.20
CA ARG A 350 15.64 -3.95 0.45
C ARG A 350 14.41 -4.76 0.09
N MET A 351 13.22 -4.24 0.33
CA MET A 351 11.95 -4.91 0.08
C MET A 351 10.93 -3.94 -0.50
N ALA A 352 9.86 -4.48 -1.07
CA ALA A 352 8.75 -3.67 -1.55
C ALA A 352 8.07 -2.94 -0.38
N VAL A 353 8.20 -1.62 -0.31
CA VAL A 353 7.49 -0.77 0.65
C VAL A 353 6.34 -0.09 -0.06
N VAL A 354 5.12 -0.37 0.38
CA VAL A 354 3.89 0.22 -0.18
C VAL A 354 3.03 0.78 0.93
N ARG A 355 2.22 1.77 0.60
CA ARG A 355 1.24 2.34 1.52
C ARG A 355 -0.16 1.85 1.22
N ARG A 356 -1.00 1.88 2.23
CA ARG A 356 -2.42 1.62 2.11
C ARG A 356 -3.21 2.74 2.76
N ALA A 357 -4.05 3.39 1.97
CA ALA A 357 -5.02 4.36 2.47
C ALA A 357 -6.35 3.69 2.80
N SER A 358 -7.06 4.22 3.79
CA SER A 358 -8.42 3.77 4.13
C SER A 358 -9.39 4.00 2.96
N GLY A 359 -10.24 3.03 2.67
CA GLY A 359 -11.19 3.07 1.55
C GLY A 359 -10.57 2.91 0.16
N GLN A 360 -9.28 2.57 0.08
CA GLN A 360 -8.60 2.33 -1.19
C GLN A 360 -9.14 1.08 -1.90
N SER A 361 -9.26 1.16 -3.23
CA SER A 361 -9.49 -0.01 -4.09
C SER A 361 -8.37 -1.05 -3.90
N ARG A 362 -8.75 -2.32 -3.92
CA ARG A 362 -7.81 -3.45 -3.75
C ARG A 362 -7.54 -4.15 -5.06
N ALA A 363 -7.57 -3.40 -6.15
CA ALA A 363 -7.30 -3.95 -7.46
C ALA A 363 -6.01 -4.77 -7.44
N ARG A 364 -6.12 -6.03 -7.80
CA ARG A 364 -4.97 -6.90 -8.12
C ARG A 364 -4.54 -6.75 -9.55
N LEU A 365 -5.49 -6.37 -10.37
CA LEU A 365 -5.32 -6.22 -11.80
C LEU A 365 -5.60 -4.77 -12.16
N ILE A 366 -4.61 -4.10 -12.71
CA ILE A 366 -4.72 -2.79 -13.31
C ILE A 366 -4.88 -3.01 -14.80
N VAL A 367 -6.03 -2.63 -15.36
CA VAL A 367 -6.30 -2.83 -16.78
C VAL A 367 -5.84 -1.60 -17.56
N PRO A 368 -4.70 -1.65 -18.28
CA PRO A 368 -4.20 -0.53 -19.04
C PRO A 368 -4.92 -0.40 -20.39
N SER A 369 -6.25 -0.31 -20.37
CA SER A 369 -7.07 -0.20 -21.60
C SER A 369 -6.71 1.00 -22.44
N SER A 370 -6.33 2.09 -21.79
CA SER A 370 -5.85 3.33 -22.42
C SER A 370 -4.86 4.05 -21.50
N THR A 371 -4.03 4.88 -22.10
CA THR A 371 -3.02 5.69 -21.41
C THR A 371 -3.15 7.14 -21.83
N ALA A 372 -3.08 8.05 -20.85
CA ALA A 372 -2.97 9.48 -21.10
C ALA A 372 -1.85 10.10 -20.27
N PHE A 373 -1.24 11.12 -20.81
CA PHE A 373 -0.17 11.89 -20.19
C PHE A 373 -0.66 13.30 -19.89
N VAL A 374 -0.38 13.81 -18.71
CA VAL A 374 -0.70 15.19 -18.33
C VAL A 374 0.60 15.96 -18.20
N ARG A 375 0.69 17.08 -18.90
CA ARG A 375 1.86 17.96 -18.90
C ARG A 375 1.45 19.36 -18.45
N SER A 376 2.14 19.87 -17.44
CA SER A 376 1.90 21.22 -16.94
C SER A 376 2.41 22.30 -17.90
N ARG A 377 1.91 23.52 -17.73
CA ARG A 377 2.34 24.69 -18.51
C ARG A 377 3.82 24.99 -18.35
N LYS A 378 4.36 24.80 -17.13
CA LYS A 378 5.79 24.75 -16.88
C LYS A 378 6.24 23.30 -16.98
N VAL A 379 6.96 22.99 -18.03
CA VAL A 379 7.37 21.61 -18.35
C VAL A 379 8.69 21.29 -17.63
N PRO A 380 8.78 20.19 -16.86
CA PRO A 380 10.06 19.70 -16.34
C PRO A 380 11.04 19.40 -17.48
N GLU A 381 12.34 19.62 -17.25
CA GLU A 381 13.37 19.48 -18.29
C GLU A 381 13.33 18.13 -19.01
N HIS A 382 13.09 17.05 -18.27
CA HIS A 382 13.10 15.70 -18.83
C HIS A 382 11.71 15.11 -19.08
N ALA A 383 10.62 15.86 -18.93
CA ALA A 383 9.24 15.38 -19.10
C ALA A 383 8.98 14.78 -20.51
N GLY A 384 9.57 15.37 -21.54
CA GLY A 384 9.46 14.84 -22.90
C GLY A 384 10.10 13.47 -23.07
N ARG A 385 11.30 13.27 -22.51
CA ARG A 385 12.00 11.97 -22.50
C ARG A 385 11.21 10.93 -21.70
N GLU A 386 10.72 11.32 -20.55
CA GLU A 386 9.91 10.48 -19.67
C GLU A 386 8.64 9.97 -20.36
N ILE A 387 7.85 10.88 -20.96
CA ILE A 387 6.63 10.53 -21.69
C ILE A 387 6.94 9.55 -22.84
N VAL A 388 8.02 9.77 -23.58
CA VAL A 388 8.43 8.89 -24.70
C VAL A 388 8.78 7.49 -24.16
N ALA A 389 9.54 7.39 -23.09
CA ALA A 389 9.93 6.11 -22.47
C ALA A 389 8.72 5.35 -21.93
N VAL A 390 7.86 6.01 -21.15
CA VAL A 390 6.64 5.39 -20.58
C VAL A 390 5.70 4.93 -21.71
N ARG A 391 5.51 5.74 -22.73
CA ARG A 391 4.70 5.41 -23.92
C ARG A 391 5.21 4.16 -24.63
N ALA A 392 6.52 3.99 -24.74
CA ALA A 392 7.12 2.81 -25.35
C ALA A 392 6.80 1.52 -24.59
N HIS A 393 6.86 1.55 -23.25
CA HIS A 393 6.51 0.40 -22.40
C HIS A 393 5.02 0.05 -22.47
N LEU A 394 4.15 1.03 -22.66
CA LEU A 394 2.70 0.88 -22.76
C LEU A 394 2.18 0.83 -24.21
N SER A 395 3.03 0.52 -25.18
CA SER A 395 2.73 0.56 -26.63
C SER A 395 1.54 -0.31 -27.08
N GLY A 396 1.08 -1.25 -26.24
CA GLY A 396 -0.13 -2.06 -26.51
C GLY A 396 -1.43 -1.46 -25.99
N THR A 397 -1.39 -0.30 -25.34
CA THR A 397 -2.58 0.40 -24.83
C THR A 397 -3.04 1.43 -25.84
N ARG A 398 -4.31 1.84 -25.76
CA ARG A 398 -4.81 2.96 -26.54
C ARG A 398 -4.20 4.27 -26.03
N ASP A 399 -3.29 4.87 -26.78
CA ASP A 399 -2.70 6.16 -26.45
C ASP A 399 -3.71 7.30 -26.71
N LEU A 400 -4.07 8.02 -25.65
CA LEU A 400 -4.97 9.19 -25.72
C LEU A 400 -4.20 10.51 -25.86
N GLY A 401 -2.86 10.44 -25.94
CA GLY A 401 -2.00 11.60 -26.14
C GLY A 401 -1.64 12.35 -24.86
N VAL A 402 -1.15 13.58 -25.07
CA VAL A 402 -0.75 14.51 -24.01
C VAL A 402 -1.83 15.55 -23.80
N VAL A 403 -2.27 15.72 -22.56
CA VAL A 403 -3.26 16.70 -22.13
C VAL A 403 -2.56 17.85 -21.42
N GLU A 404 -2.81 19.06 -21.88
CA GLU A 404 -2.22 20.30 -21.34
C GLU A 404 -3.29 21.33 -20.93
N ASP A 405 -4.56 21.05 -21.25
CA ASP A 405 -5.69 21.93 -20.97
C ASP A 405 -6.57 21.37 -19.83
N LEU A 406 -7.03 22.26 -18.96
CA LEU A 406 -7.82 21.87 -17.79
C LEU A 406 -9.17 21.25 -18.15
N ASP A 407 -9.84 21.78 -19.18
CA ASP A 407 -11.17 21.28 -19.55
C ASP A 407 -11.05 19.93 -20.27
N ASP A 408 -9.96 19.71 -21.03
CA ASP A 408 -9.65 18.42 -21.63
C ASP A 408 -9.36 17.38 -20.55
N LEU A 409 -8.57 17.74 -19.53
CA LEU A 409 -8.32 16.86 -18.39
C LEU A 409 -9.60 16.50 -17.63
N ARG A 410 -10.46 17.49 -17.38
CA ARG A 410 -11.76 17.24 -16.71
C ARG A 410 -12.65 16.30 -17.51
N ARG A 411 -12.68 16.43 -18.82
CA ARG A 411 -13.41 15.51 -19.72
C ARG A 411 -12.83 14.12 -19.71
N LEU A 412 -11.50 14.01 -19.66
CA LEU A 412 -10.78 12.75 -19.62
C LEU A 412 -11.04 11.97 -18.30
N LEU A 413 -11.17 12.68 -17.19
CA LEU A 413 -11.35 12.08 -15.86
C LEU A 413 -12.80 11.62 -15.57
N LEU A 414 -13.79 12.03 -16.38
CA LEU A 414 -15.20 11.74 -16.15
C LEU A 414 -15.87 11.25 -17.45
N PRO A 415 -16.72 10.19 -17.40
CA PRO A 415 -17.10 9.42 -16.21
C PRO A 415 -16.05 8.42 -15.73
N GLU A 416 -15.18 7.93 -16.60
CA GLU A 416 -14.09 7.00 -16.27
C GLU A 416 -12.77 7.48 -16.86
N PRO A 417 -11.68 7.49 -16.06
CA PRO A 417 -10.36 7.87 -16.53
C PRO A 417 -9.73 6.77 -17.40
N PRO A 418 -8.62 7.07 -18.10
CA PRO A 418 -7.79 6.04 -18.73
C PRO A 418 -7.28 5.04 -17.70
N GLY A 419 -6.99 3.81 -18.12
CA GLY A 419 -6.44 2.77 -17.24
C GLY A 419 -5.07 3.13 -16.66
N VAL A 420 -4.31 3.98 -17.36
CA VAL A 420 -3.07 4.60 -16.86
C VAL A 420 -3.11 6.10 -17.09
N LEU A 421 -2.93 6.86 -16.03
CA LEU A 421 -2.84 8.33 -16.05
C LEU A 421 -1.48 8.76 -15.51
N HIS A 422 -0.64 9.33 -16.37
CA HIS A 422 0.71 9.73 -16.04
C HIS A 422 0.87 11.24 -16.09
N PHE A 423 1.21 11.86 -14.95
CA PHE A 423 1.51 13.27 -14.82
C PHE A 423 3.03 13.48 -14.89
N ALA A 424 3.52 14.10 -15.95
CA ALA A 424 4.89 14.60 -16.08
C ALA A 424 4.84 16.14 -15.95
N CYS A 425 4.79 16.63 -14.72
CA CYS A 425 4.42 18.01 -14.45
C CYS A 425 5.17 18.61 -13.25
N HIS A 426 5.22 19.94 -13.20
CA HIS A 426 5.45 20.63 -11.95
C HIS A 426 4.12 20.84 -11.24
N HIS A 427 4.07 20.55 -9.95
CA HIS A 427 2.96 20.99 -9.12
C HIS A 427 3.43 22.15 -8.24
N THR A 428 2.52 23.09 -8.03
CA THR A 428 2.74 24.22 -7.15
C THR A 428 1.93 24.04 -5.87
N PHE A 429 2.42 24.59 -4.79
CA PHE A 429 1.68 24.68 -3.55
C PHE A 429 1.65 26.15 -3.12
N ASP A 430 0.45 26.68 -2.95
CA ASP A 430 0.21 28.01 -2.40
C ASP A 430 -0.55 27.87 -1.07
N GLU A 431 -0.14 28.64 -0.06
CA GLU A 431 -0.71 28.55 1.30
C GLU A 431 -2.22 28.83 1.35
N ARG A 432 -2.72 29.68 0.45
CA ARG A 432 -4.13 30.08 0.41
C ARG A 432 -4.98 29.14 -0.44
N THR A 433 -4.37 28.59 -1.50
CA THR A 433 -5.10 27.86 -2.54
C THR A 433 -4.75 26.37 -2.59
N GLY A 434 -3.73 25.94 -1.85
CA GLY A 434 -3.31 24.54 -1.78
C GLY A 434 -2.49 24.06 -2.99
N ALA A 435 -2.43 22.73 -3.16
CA ALA A 435 -1.72 22.09 -4.26
C ALA A 435 -2.45 22.26 -5.59
N ALA A 436 -1.69 22.52 -6.67
CA ALA A 436 -2.23 22.65 -8.01
C ALA A 436 -1.22 22.21 -9.08
N VAL A 437 -1.73 21.73 -10.22
CA VAL A 437 -1.00 21.59 -11.48
C VAL A 437 -1.47 22.69 -12.42
N GLU A 438 -0.57 23.58 -12.81
CA GLU A 438 -0.86 24.68 -13.74
C GLU A 438 -1.05 24.14 -15.17
N LEU A 439 -2.26 24.20 -15.68
CA LEU A 439 -2.59 23.83 -17.06
C LEU A 439 -3.02 25.05 -17.88
N ASN A 440 -3.16 24.89 -19.18
CA ASN A 440 -3.84 25.88 -19.99
C ASN A 440 -5.29 25.96 -19.56
N GLY A 441 -5.85 27.16 -19.52
CA GLY A 441 -7.23 27.37 -19.07
C GLY A 441 -7.42 27.40 -17.55
N GLY A 442 -6.41 27.05 -16.72
CA GLY A 442 -6.45 27.16 -15.27
C GLY A 442 -5.77 26.04 -14.51
N ASP A 443 -5.95 26.01 -13.20
CA ASP A 443 -5.31 25.09 -12.29
C ASP A 443 -6.14 23.80 -12.09
N PHE A 444 -5.49 22.66 -12.24
CA PHE A 444 -6.03 21.40 -11.78
C PHE A 444 -5.68 21.21 -10.30
N ARG A 445 -6.70 21.02 -9.47
CA ARG A 445 -6.58 20.91 -8.00
C ARG A 445 -7.19 19.61 -7.48
N PRO A 446 -6.76 19.09 -6.31
CA PRO A 446 -7.30 17.86 -5.75
C PRO A 446 -8.82 17.88 -5.53
N ASP A 447 -9.41 19.05 -5.26
CA ASP A 447 -10.85 19.20 -5.08
C ASP A 447 -11.68 19.01 -6.37
N THR A 448 -11.06 19.13 -7.53
CA THR A 448 -11.65 18.76 -8.84
C THR A 448 -12.14 17.30 -8.84
N LEU A 449 -11.50 16.45 -8.05
CA LEU A 449 -11.83 15.02 -7.93
C LEU A 449 -12.97 14.73 -6.91
N ASN A 450 -13.47 15.73 -6.19
CA ASN A 450 -14.48 15.49 -5.15
C ASN A 450 -15.74 14.81 -5.67
N ARG A 451 -16.20 15.15 -6.88
CA ARG A 451 -17.37 14.50 -7.49
C ARG A 451 -17.13 13.01 -7.75
N ALA A 452 -15.99 12.67 -8.31
CA ALA A 452 -15.59 11.29 -8.57
C ALA A 452 -15.41 10.53 -7.25
N ALA A 453 -14.74 11.15 -6.27
CA ALA A 453 -14.52 10.56 -4.95
C ALA A 453 -15.84 10.29 -4.20
N LEU A 454 -16.80 11.21 -4.22
CA LEU A 454 -18.11 11.02 -3.58
C LEU A 454 -18.93 9.88 -4.22
N ARG A 455 -18.77 9.69 -5.52
CA ARG A 455 -19.52 8.66 -6.27
C ARG A 455 -18.77 7.34 -6.36
N ARG A 456 -17.48 7.28 -5.96
CA ARG A 456 -16.58 6.17 -6.31
C ARG A 456 -16.72 5.80 -7.78
N ALA A 457 -16.60 6.80 -8.66
CA ALA A 457 -17.04 6.73 -10.03
C ALA A 457 -16.14 5.88 -10.92
N TRP A 458 -14.92 5.60 -10.46
CA TRP A 458 -13.91 4.91 -11.26
C TRP A 458 -13.93 3.41 -10.97
N HIS A 459 -14.56 2.65 -11.84
CA HIS A 459 -14.68 1.20 -11.71
C HIS A 459 -13.51 0.44 -12.34
N ASN A 460 -12.76 1.11 -13.22
CA ASN A 460 -11.61 0.52 -13.92
C ASN A 460 -10.32 0.49 -13.09
N SER A 461 -10.34 1.00 -11.85
CA SER A 461 -9.21 0.99 -10.92
C SER A 461 -7.87 1.44 -11.55
N PRO A 462 -7.77 2.65 -12.10
CA PRO A 462 -6.61 3.10 -12.86
C PRO A 462 -5.34 3.19 -12.03
N LEU A 463 -4.18 3.05 -12.69
CA LEU A 463 -2.90 3.48 -12.15
C LEU A 463 -2.74 4.98 -12.39
N VAL A 464 -2.54 5.74 -11.33
CA VAL A 464 -2.17 7.16 -11.40
C VAL A 464 -0.72 7.31 -10.99
N PHE A 465 0.12 7.76 -11.90
CA PHE A 465 1.51 8.10 -11.63
C PHE A 465 1.67 9.61 -11.67
N PHE A 466 2.00 10.19 -10.52
CA PHE A 466 2.12 11.63 -10.36
C PHE A 466 3.60 12.01 -10.19
N ASN A 467 4.30 12.16 -11.33
CA ASN A 467 5.68 12.59 -11.35
C ASN A 467 5.75 14.11 -11.39
N GLY A 468 5.74 14.70 -10.21
CA GLY A 468 5.76 16.14 -10.04
C GLY A 468 7.03 16.58 -9.34
N CYS A 469 7.96 17.22 -10.11
CA CYS A 469 9.06 17.95 -9.48
C CYS A 469 8.53 19.27 -8.94
N ARG A 470 8.91 19.64 -7.73
CA ARG A 470 8.59 20.93 -7.16
C ARG A 470 9.63 21.97 -7.57
N THR A 471 9.17 23.13 -7.98
CA THR A 471 10.00 24.33 -8.07
C THR A 471 9.67 25.24 -6.90
N GLY A 472 10.52 25.23 -5.90
CA GLY A 472 10.65 26.24 -4.87
C GLY A 472 9.39 26.57 -4.04
N GLY A 473 9.46 26.36 -2.75
CA GLY A 473 8.47 26.84 -1.78
C GLY A 473 8.22 25.85 -0.64
N GLU A 474 8.16 26.36 0.53
CA GLU A 474 8.21 25.80 1.87
C GLU A 474 7.38 24.54 2.19
N ILE A 475 7.85 23.84 3.18
CA ILE A 475 7.38 22.81 4.16
C ILE A 475 6.04 22.06 3.92
N ARG A 476 5.08 22.59 3.16
CA ARG A 476 3.73 22.01 3.00
C ARG A 476 3.54 21.09 1.77
N ALA A 477 4.61 20.74 1.08
CA ALA A 477 4.55 19.87 -0.10
C ALA A 477 4.09 18.45 0.20
N LEU A 478 4.43 17.93 1.37
CA LEU A 478 4.01 16.59 1.79
C LEU A 478 2.48 16.48 1.82
N THR A 479 1.82 17.50 2.38
CA THR A 479 0.35 17.57 2.37
C THR A 479 -0.23 17.67 0.96
N GLY A 480 0.52 18.23 0.01
CA GLY A 480 0.12 18.27 -1.41
C GLY A 480 0.03 16.88 -2.04
N THR A 481 1.13 16.11 -2.01
CA THR A 481 1.15 14.76 -2.60
C THR A 481 0.21 13.80 -1.89
N VAL A 482 0.19 13.82 -0.57
CA VAL A 482 -0.75 13.02 0.24
C VAL A 482 -2.20 13.43 -0.06
N GLY A 483 -2.47 14.72 -0.22
CA GLY A 483 -3.78 15.23 -0.64
C GLY A 483 -4.20 14.72 -2.02
N TRP A 484 -3.28 14.65 -2.99
CA TRP A 484 -3.52 14.04 -4.30
C TRP A 484 -3.80 12.54 -4.20
N ALA A 485 -2.92 11.79 -3.52
CA ALA A 485 -3.08 10.35 -3.32
C ALA A 485 -4.45 10.03 -2.73
N GLY A 486 -4.81 10.68 -1.60
CA GLY A 486 -6.09 10.47 -0.95
C GLY A 486 -7.31 10.78 -1.83
N LYS A 487 -7.24 11.76 -2.74
CA LYS A 487 -8.34 12.09 -3.64
C LYS A 487 -8.47 11.10 -4.80
N PHE A 488 -7.35 10.75 -5.44
CA PHE A 488 -7.34 9.76 -6.52
C PHE A 488 -7.79 8.38 -6.02
N LEU A 489 -7.30 7.93 -4.87
CA LEU A 489 -7.68 6.64 -4.28
C LEU A 489 -9.17 6.61 -3.89
N ARG A 490 -9.70 7.69 -3.31
CA ARG A 490 -11.14 7.80 -3.02
C ARG A 490 -12.00 7.86 -4.27
N ALA A 491 -11.50 8.40 -5.37
CA ALA A 491 -12.19 8.38 -6.66
C ALA A 491 -12.26 6.97 -7.28
N GLY A 492 -11.41 6.06 -6.84
CA GLY A 492 -11.38 4.67 -7.30
C GLY A 492 -10.08 4.25 -7.98
N ALA A 493 -8.99 5.04 -7.87
CA ALA A 493 -7.69 4.59 -8.37
C ALA A 493 -7.26 3.30 -7.69
N GLY A 494 -6.78 2.33 -8.47
CA GLY A 494 -6.26 1.06 -7.99
C GLY A 494 -4.86 1.18 -7.40
N ALA A 495 -4.07 2.11 -7.94
CA ALA A 495 -2.75 2.44 -7.45
C ALA A 495 -2.45 3.93 -7.67
N PHE A 496 -1.63 4.50 -6.79
CA PHE A 496 -1.09 5.84 -6.93
C PHE A 496 0.41 5.83 -6.63
N VAL A 497 1.18 6.50 -7.47
CA VAL A 497 2.62 6.72 -7.28
C VAL A 497 2.88 8.22 -7.29
N GLY A 498 3.65 8.73 -6.35
CA GLY A 498 4.04 10.13 -6.31
C GLY A 498 5.27 10.36 -5.45
N SER A 499 5.87 11.54 -5.51
CA SER A 499 7.04 11.89 -4.69
C SER A 499 6.65 12.70 -3.45
N LEU A 500 7.28 12.42 -2.32
CA LEU A 500 7.04 13.09 -1.03
C LEU A 500 7.78 14.43 -0.91
N TRP A 501 8.88 14.59 -1.61
CA TRP A 501 9.68 15.83 -1.69
C TRP A 501 10.19 16.05 -3.10
N ASP A 502 10.89 17.16 -3.30
CA ASP A 502 11.47 17.50 -4.59
C ASP A 502 12.44 16.43 -5.07
N VAL A 503 12.35 16.05 -6.31
CA VAL A 503 13.17 15.03 -6.96
C VAL A 503 13.96 15.62 -8.12
N ARG A 504 15.13 15.06 -8.41
CA ARG A 504 15.89 15.43 -9.62
C ARG A 504 15.15 14.95 -10.86
N SER A 505 14.99 15.82 -11.84
CA SER A 505 14.24 15.51 -13.07
C SER A 505 14.82 14.32 -13.86
N THR A 506 16.14 14.12 -13.84
CA THR A 506 16.79 12.95 -14.44
C THR A 506 16.41 11.67 -13.74
N SER A 507 16.62 11.62 -12.41
CA SER A 507 16.28 10.45 -11.57
C SER A 507 14.79 10.16 -11.58
N ALA A 508 13.94 11.20 -11.67
CA ALA A 508 12.50 11.06 -11.80
C ALA A 508 12.08 10.36 -13.11
N ALA A 509 12.68 10.75 -14.23
CA ALA A 509 12.43 10.12 -15.52
C ALA A 509 12.96 8.67 -15.55
N ASP A 510 14.12 8.42 -14.94
CA ASP A 510 14.71 7.08 -14.86
C ASP A 510 13.92 6.15 -13.93
N PHE A 511 13.37 6.68 -12.82
CA PHE A 511 12.44 5.94 -11.98
C PHE A 511 11.19 5.53 -12.74
N ALA A 512 10.55 6.46 -13.44
CA ALA A 512 9.35 6.19 -14.23
C ALA A 512 9.63 5.14 -15.32
N ASP A 513 10.75 5.26 -16.06
CA ASP A 513 11.15 4.29 -17.07
C ASP A 513 11.31 2.89 -16.47
N ALA A 514 12.06 2.75 -15.39
CA ALA A 514 12.30 1.46 -14.74
C ALA A 514 11.00 0.85 -14.17
N PHE A 515 10.16 1.69 -13.56
CA PHE A 515 8.88 1.28 -12.98
C PHE A 515 7.91 0.73 -14.04
N TYR A 516 7.67 1.50 -15.11
CA TYR A 516 6.75 1.06 -16.17
C TYR A 516 7.26 -0.11 -16.97
N ARG A 517 8.57 -0.21 -17.20
CA ARG A 517 9.19 -1.38 -17.81
C ARG A 517 8.90 -2.63 -16.99
N ALA A 518 9.15 -2.60 -15.68
CA ALA A 518 8.89 -3.73 -14.81
C ALA A 518 7.40 -4.12 -14.79
N LEU A 519 6.49 -3.13 -14.72
CA LEU A 519 5.05 -3.40 -14.78
C LEU A 519 4.63 -4.01 -16.12
N ALA A 520 5.15 -3.50 -17.24
CA ALA A 520 4.85 -4.02 -18.57
C ALA A 520 5.35 -5.46 -18.76
N ASP A 521 6.44 -5.83 -18.07
CA ASP A 521 6.99 -7.19 -18.01
C ASP A 521 6.20 -8.10 -17.02
N GLY A 522 5.08 -7.60 -16.45
CA GLY A 522 4.21 -8.36 -15.55
C GLY A 522 4.69 -8.41 -14.09
N THR A 523 5.73 -7.63 -13.72
CA THR A 523 6.21 -7.54 -12.33
C THR A 523 5.12 -6.90 -11.43
N PRO A 524 4.88 -7.41 -10.21
CA PRO A 524 3.94 -6.81 -9.27
C PRO A 524 4.32 -5.37 -8.91
N LEU A 525 3.33 -4.55 -8.57
CA LEU A 525 3.47 -3.13 -8.22
C LEU A 525 4.57 -2.87 -7.17
N GLY A 526 4.56 -3.66 -6.09
CA GLY A 526 5.55 -3.53 -5.03
C GLY A 526 6.97 -3.80 -5.50
N GLU A 527 7.18 -4.89 -6.24
CA GLU A 527 8.48 -5.26 -6.80
C GLU A 527 8.94 -4.29 -7.89
N ALA A 528 8.01 -3.81 -8.73
CA ALA A 528 8.29 -2.79 -9.74
C ALA A 528 8.78 -1.49 -9.08
N SER A 529 8.16 -1.09 -7.96
CA SER A 529 8.60 0.08 -7.19
C SER A 529 9.99 -0.12 -6.58
N LEU A 530 10.27 -1.30 -6.03
CA LEU A 530 11.58 -1.64 -5.48
C LEU A 530 12.66 -1.63 -6.58
N GLY A 531 12.39 -2.25 -7.71
CA GLY A 531 13.28 -2.23 -8.88
C GLY A 531 13.58 -0.83 -9.39
N ALA A 532 12.55 0.03 -9.47
CA ALA A 532 12.71 1.41 -9.88
C ALA A 532 13.55 2.24 -8.89
N ARG A 533 13.34 2.05 -7.55
CA ARG A 533 14.18 2.69 -6.53
C ARG A 533 15.65 2.28 -6.68
N ARG A 534 15.90 0.98 -6.82
CA ARG A 534 17.27 0.45 -6.99
C ARG A 534 17.94 0.94 -8.27
N ALA A 535 17.17 1.18 -9.33
CA ALA A 535 17.70 1.69 -10.59
C ALA A 535 18.22 3.13 -10.49
N ILE A 536 17.72 3.92 -9.53
CA ILE A 536 18.14 5.31 -9.30
C ILE A 536 18.82 5.52 -7.94
N MET A 537 19.05 4.45 -7.20
CA MET A 537 19.76 4.51 -5.92
C MET A 537 21.20 4.92 -6.19
N ASP A 538 21.52 6.16 -5.81
CA ASP A 538 22.83 6.77 -6.04
C ASP A 538 23.69 6.67 -4.78
N GLU A 539 24.92 6.15 -4.91
CA GLU A 539 25.92 6.19 -3.85
C GLU A 539 26.39 7.61 -3.52
N ALA A 540 26.13 8.58 -4.38
CA ALA A 540 26.44 9.99 -4.20
C ALA A 540 25.56 10.73 -3.19
N GLY A 541 24.61 10.05 -2.53
CA GLY A 541 23.79 10.64 -1.46
C GLY A 541 22.54 11.38 -1.95
N ASP A 542 22.06 11.14 -3.17
CA ASP A 542 20.79 11.66 -3.66
C ASP A 542 19.61 10.93 -3.00
N PRO A 543 18.73 11.60 -2.21
CA PRO A 543 17.58 10.97 -1.58
C PRO A 543 16.39 10.73 -2.53
N THR A 544 16.50 11.03 -3.82
CA THR A 544 15.39 10.92 -4.79
C THR A 544 14.77 9.52 -4.81
N TRP A 545 15.57 8.47 -4.69
CA TRP A 545 15.08 7.09 -4.68
C TRP A 545 14.18 6.76 -3.48
N LEU A 546 14.31 7.49 -2.36
CA LEU A 546 13.46 7.38 -1.17
C LEU A 546 12.20 8.27 -1.25
N ALA A 547 12.16 9.23 -2.17
CA ALA A 547 11.08 10.19 -2.27
C ALA A 547 9.76 9.59 -2.73
N TYR A 548 9.81 8.52 -3.53
CA TYR A 548 8.60 7.96 -4.11
C TYR A 548 7.76 7.22 -3.09
N THR A 549 6.47 7.53 -3.04
CA THR A 549 5.47 6.79 -2.29
C THR A 549 4.55 6.04 -3.24
N VAL A 550 4.24 4.80 -2.92
CA VAL A 550 3.39 3.93 -3.73
C VAL A 550 2.24 3.45 -2.89
N TYR A 551 1.03 3.82 -3.29
CA TYR A 551 -0.22 3.32 -2.71
C TYR A 551 -0.81 2.26 -3.62
N GLY A 552 -1.19 1.13 -3.06
CA GLY A 552 -1.79 0.06 -3.84
C GLY A 552 -1.75 -1.28 -3.13
N ASN A 553 -2.10 -2.31 -3.88
CA ASN A 553 -1.84 -3.67 -3.49
C ASN A 553 -0.42 -4.05 -3.96
N PRO A 554 0.50 -4.48 -3.08
CA PRO A 554 1.87 -4.83 -3.50
C PRO A 554 1.90 -5.90 -4.60
N SER A 555 0.92 -6.81 -4.61
CA SER A 555 0.79 -7.89 -5.60
C SER A 555 0.00 -7.48 -6.86
N ALA A 556 -0.43 -6.20 -6.98
CA ALA A 556 -1.13 -5.74 -8.18
C ALA A 556 -0.25 -5.84 -9.42
N ARG A 557 -0.84 -6.26 -10.54
CA ARG A 557 -0.14 -6.37 -11.85
C ARG A 557 -0.90 -5.61 -12.91
N LEU A 558 -0.22 -5.21 -13.98
CA LEU A 558 -0.92 -4.83 -15.19
C LEU A 558 -1.57 -6.08 -15.80
N ALA A 559 -2.84 -5.96 -16.24
CA ALA A 559 -3.48 -7.02 -17.01
C ALA A 559 -2.62 -7.33 -18.24
N GLY A 560 -2.28 -8.61 -18.38
CA GLY A 560 -1.61 -9.11 -19.58
C GLY A 560 -2.48 -8.86 -20.82
N ARG A 561 -1.81 -8.76 -21.94
CA ARG A 561 -2.42 -8.63 -23.26
C ARG A 561 -3.09 -9.94 -23.67
#